data_04425cc5fd251d082977f5d103dbe221
#
_entry.id   04425cc5fd251d082977f5d103dbe221
#
_cell.length_a   1.000
_cell.length_b   1.000
_cell.length_c   1.000
_cell.angle_alpha   90.00
_cell.angle_beta   90.00
_cell.angle_gamma   90.00
#
_symmetry.space_group_name_H-M   'P 1'
#
loop_
_entity.id
_entity.type
_entity.pdbx_description
1 polymer ?
#
loop_
_entity_poly.entity_id
_entity_poly.type
_entity_poly.pdbx_seq_one_letter_code
_entity_poly.pdbx_strand_id
1 'polypeptide(L)'
;HLARPTADGVTQGLDTQHTVGDSSIISEAAPSEMAQDFVESRLHAGLGGADAAGGAPLPLIGNRPAAQQQRILGSLLVIGLLRLVLSVVLALNAANRNSAQVAATGQALMQSQRLGKAVSQALVGTAQSFPEVKESVEVLGRNVRALKNGDSDIAAAPDAVQEALEPLLSLVERAEKSSGQVLAQQKTLTQVGEALRAINRQSSDLLETAETVNSLKLQQNAGAAELSAVGKLVM
;
A
#
# COMPACT_ATOMS: atom_id res chain seq x y z
N HIS A 1 13.60 0.67 71.34
CA HIS A 1 15.00 0.45 70.98
C HIS A 1 15.17 0.39 69.51
N LEU A 2 15.73 1.45 68.99
CA LEU A 2 16.97 1.53 68.22
C LEU A 2 16.82 0.95 66.78
N ALA A 3 17.16 1.51 65.71
CA ALA A 3 17.84 2.77 65.37
C ALA A 3 17.75 2.88 63.84
N ARG A 4 17.56 4.05 63.31
CA ARG A 4 18.01 4.39 61.94
C ARG A 4 19.55 4.34 61.91
N PRO A 5 20.15 4.06 60.76
CA PRO A 5 21.02 5.06 60.21
C PRO A 5 20.71 5.44 58.76
N THR A 6 20.88 6.69 58.55
CA THR A 6 21.19 7.45 57.35
C THR A 6 22.47 6.96 56.69
N ALA A 7 22.54 6.93 55.40
CA ALA A 7 23.72 7.23 54.59
C ALA A 7 23.25 7.44 53.14
N ASP A 8 23.34 8.61 52.73
CA ASP A 8 24.11 9.26 51.67
C ASP A 8 24.65 8.36 50.58
N GLY A 9 24.38 8.75 49.36
CA GLY A 9 25.42 8.64 48.40
C GLY A 9 25.00 8.24 47.00
N VAL A 10 25.14 9.19 46.14
CA VAL A 10 25.47 9.01 44.70
C VAL A 10 24.32 8.77 43.74
N THR A 11 23.71 9.85 43.37
CA THR A 11 23.14 10.08 42.04
C THR A 11 24.23 9.94 40.98
N GLN A 12 24.26 8.83 40.27
CA GLN A 12 24.88 8.80 38.94
C GLN A 12 23.74 8.76 37.94
N GLY A 13 23.55 9.92 37.32
CA GLY A 13 22.74 10.09 36.14
C GLY A 13 23.25 9.20 35.00
N LEU A 14 22.42 8.30 34.56
CA LEU A 14 22.53 7.67 33.26
C LEU A 14 21.54 8.39 32.37
N ASP A 15 22.04 9.46 31.76
CA ASP A 15 21.46 10.04 30.55
C ASP A 15 21.54 8.99 29.44
N THR A 16 20.55 8.13 29.37
CA THR A 16 20.25 7.44 28.12
C THR A 16 19.45 8.40 27.25
N GLN A 17 20.16 9.27 26.55
CA GLN A 17 19.65 9.88 25.34
C GLN A 17 19.34 8.74 24.36
N HIS A 18 18.09 8.32 24.32
CA HIS A 18 17.53 7.67 23.13
C HIS A 18 17.49 8.74 22.03
N THR A 19 18.58 8.82 21.30
CA THR A 19 18.53 9.38 19.95
C THR A 19 17.63 8.46 19.14
N VAL A 20 16.39 8.85 19.00
CA VAL A 20 15.49 8.36 17.96
C VAL A 20 16.18 8.72 16.66
N GLY A 21 16.79 7.73 16.02
CA GLY A 21 17.35 7.87 14.70
C GLY A 21 16.20 8.23 13.76
N ASP A 22 16.19 9.48 13.37
CA ASP A 22 15.38 10.02 12.29
C ASP A 22 15.84 9.35 11.00
N SER A 23 15.17 8.24 10.66
CA SER A 23 15.35 7.55 9.37
C SER A 23 14.52 8.25 8.31
N SER A 24 14.73 9.53 8.14
CA SER A 24 14.31 10.21 6.92
C SER A 24 15.29 9.83 5.79
N ILE A 25 15.11 8.65 5.22
CA ILE A 25 15.71 8.26 3.95
C ILE A 25 14.87 8.88 2.81
N ILE A 26 14.66 10.16 2.88
CA ILE A 26 14.42 11.00 1.72
C ILE A 26 15.65 11.88 1.61
N SER A 27 16.73 11.28 1.14
CA SER A 27 17.77 12.07 0.48
C SER A 27 17.11 12.64 -0.77
N GLU A 28 16.64 13.84 -0.63
CA GLU A 28 16.47 14.76 -1.75
C GLU A 28 17.88 14.88 -2.34
N ALA A 29 18.14 14.04 -3.35
CA ALA A 29 19.33 14.15 -4.16
C ALA A 29 19.17 15.47 -4.93
N ALA A 30 19.70 16.53 -4.35
CA ALA A 30 19.99 17.73 -5.11
C ALA A 30 20.74 17.27 -6.36
N PRO A 31 20.36 17.74 -7.56
CA PRO A 31 21.10 17.40 -8.78
C PRO A 31 22.56 17.83 -8.53
N SER A 32 23.44 16.83 -8.51
CA SER A 32 24.84 17.08 -8.21
C SER A 32 25.38 18.07 -9.23
N GLU A 33 26.00 19.15 -8.75
CA GLU A 33 26.70 20.16 -9.59
C GLU A 33 27.70 19.49 -10.57
N MET A 34 28.14 18.27 -10.27
CA MET A 34 28.95 17.44 -11.17
C MET A 34 28.28 17.09 -12.51
N ALA A 35 26.93 17.10 -12.57
CA ALA A 35 26.23 16.85 -13.84
C ALA A 35 26.26 18.06 -14.76
N GLN A 36 26.35 19.27 -14.20
CA GLN A 36 26.46 20.51 -14.98
C GLN A 36 27.89 20.66 -15.56
N ASP A 37 28.93 20.35 -14.81
CA ASP A 37 30.31 20.39 -15.29
C ASP A 37 30.56 19.40 -16.46
N PHE A 38 29.89 18.24 -16.47
CA PHE A 38 30.05 17.27 -17.56
C PHE A 38 29.37 17.70 -18.86
N VAL A 39 28.29 18.48 -18.77
CA VAL A 39 27.57 18.99 -19.96
C VAL A 39 28.30 20.22 -20.50
N GLU A 40 28.77 21.09 -19.63
CA GLU A 40 29.48 22.31 -20.04
C GLU A 40 30.86 22.03 -20.64
N SER A 41 31.61 21.05 -20.11
CA SER A 41 32.89 20.62 -20.68
C SER A 41 32.75 20.00 -22.07
N ARG A 42 31.64 19.34 -22.38
CA ARG A 42 31.38 18.78 -23.72
C ARG A 42 30.89 19.81 -24.71
N LEU A 43 30.17 20.83 -24.27
CA LEU A 43 29.72 21.91 -25.13
C LEU A 43 30.87 22.87 -25.52
N HIS A 44 31.84 23.10 -24.62
CA HIS A 44 33.01 23.92 -24.90
C HIS A 44 34.04 23.21 -25.82
N ALA A 45 34.11 21.86 -25.75
CA ALA A 45 34.97 21.06 -26.61
C ALA A 45 34.41 20.97 -28.07
N GLY A 46 33.13 21.31 -28.28
CA GLY A 46 32.47 21.22 -29.60
C GLY A 46 32.36 22.53 -30.39
N LEU A 47 32.63 23.71 -29.76
CA LEU A 47 32.41 25.01 -30.41
C LEU A 47 33.69 25.87 -30.59
N GLY A 48 34.84 25.39 -30.17
CA GLY A 48 36.11 26.09 -30.28
C GLY A 48 37.07 25.41 -31.27
N GLY A 49 36.82 25.56 -32.59
CA GLY A 49 37.75 24.98 -33.53
C GLY A 49 37.32 25.07 -34.97
N ALA A 50 36.88 26.24 -35.41
CA ALA A 50 36.76 26.52 -36.85
C ALA A 50 38.00 27.26 -37.36
N ASP A 51 39.17 26.60 -37.30
CA ASP A 51 40.34 26.95 -38.10
C ASP A 51 41.46 25.96 -37.83
N ALA A 52 41.40 24.79 -38.43
CA ALA A 52 42.56 23.98 -38.75
C ALA A 52 42.20 23.05 -39.91
N ALA A 53 42.59 23.47 -41.08
CA ALA A 53 42.70 22.61 -42.27
C ALA A 53 43.55 21.39 -41.93
N GLY A 54 42.97 20.19 -41.97
CA GLY A 54 43.72 18.96 -41.77
C GLY A 54 42.94 17.89 -41.00
N GLY A 55 41.63 17.80 -41.15
CA GLY A 55 40.85 16.70 -40.62
C GLY A 55 41.24 15.37 -41.26
N ALA A 56 41.76 14.44 -40.45
CA ALA A 56 42.01 13.09 -40.93
C ALA A 56 40.74 12.54 -41.60
N PRO A 57 40.85 11.96 -42.82
CA PRO A 57 39.70 11.47 -43.53
C PRO A 57 39.04 10.37 -42.72
N LEU A 58 37.75 10.59 -42.38
CA LEU A 58 36.93 9.56 -41.77
C LEU A 58 36.91 8.34 -42.70
N PRO A 59 37.23 7.14 -42.22
CA PRO A 59 37.56 5.99 -43.06
C PRO A 59 36.43 5.49 -43.99
N LEU A 60 35.20 6.04 -43.85
CA LEU A 60 34.05 5.62 -44.63
C LEU A 60 33.45 6.72 -45.54
N ILE A 61 33.85 8.00 -45.39
CA ILE A 61 33.17 9.12 -46.05
C ILE A 61 34.14 10.06 -46.80
N GLY A 62 35.46 9.89 -46.66
CA GLY A 62 36.49 10.86 -47.10
C GLY A 62 36.68 11.08 -48.61
N ASN A 63 36.12 10.23 -49.46
CA ASN A 63 36.38 10.27 -50.93
C ASN A 63 35.18 10.69 -51.79
N ARG A 64 34.12 11.31 -51.22
CA ARG A 64 32.94 11.71 -51.95
C ARG A 64 32.80 13.24 -52.03
N PRO A 65 32.22 13.78 -53.13
CA PRO A 65 32.00 15.23 -53.29
C PRO A 65 31.17 15.80 -52.14
N ALA A 66 31.51 17.00 -51.68
CA ALA A 66 30.95 17.64 -50.48
C ALA A 66 29.41 17.62 -50.41
N ALA A 67 28.73 17.74 -51.55
CA ALA A 67 27.28 17.65 -51.61
C ALA A 67 26.70 16.26 -51.27
N GLN A 68 27.45 15.17 -51.51
CA GLN A 68 27.05 13.82 -51.12
C GLN A 68 27.36 13.57 -49.66
N GLN A 69 28.47 14.09 -49.12
CA GLN A 69 28.79 14.00 -47.69
C GLN A 69 27.70 14.66 -46.84
N GLN A 70 27.21 15.83 -47.25
CA GLN A 70 26.17 16.53 -46.52
C GLN A 70 24.83 15.77 -46.53
N ARG A 71 24.47 15.10 -47.62
CA ARG A 71 23.29 14.24 -47.70
C ARG A 71 23.41 12.99 -46.83
N ILE A 72 24.58 12.36 -46.80
CA ILE A 72 24.85 11.18 -45.98
C ILE A 72 24.86 11.55 -44.51
N LEU A 73 25.50 12.64 -44.10
CA LEU A 73 25.46 13.14 -42.72
C LEU A 73 24.03 13.49 -42.31
N GLY A 74 23.28 14.19 -43.17
CA GLY A 74 21.88 14.53 -42.94
C GLY A 74 21.00 13.28 -42.76
N SER A 75 21.17 12.26 -43.62
CA SER A 75 20.43 11.00 -43.51
C SER A 75 20.79 10.22 -42.26
N LEU A 76 22.07 10.16 -41.87
CA LEU A 76 22.53 9.54 -40.66
C LEU A 76 22.00 10.24 -39.41
N LEU A 77 21.94 11.58 -39.41
CA LEU A 77 21.38 12.37 -38.32
C LEU A 77 19.88 12.10 -38.19
N VAL A 78 19.12 12.08 -39.28
CA VAL A 78 17.68 11.76 -39.26
C VAL A 78 17.44 10.34 -38.78
N ILE A 79 18.21 9.36 -39.25
CA ILE A 79 18.08 7.96 -38.76
C ILE A 79 18.44 7.85 -37.30
N GLY A 80 19.50 8.54 -36.84
CA GLY A 80 19.90 8.58 -35.43
C GLY A 80 18.80 9.20 -34.55
N LEU A 81 18.20 10.29 -34.99
CA LEU A 81 17.13 10.96 -34.27
C LEU A 81 15.85 10.11 -34.24
N LEU A 82 15.50 9.44 -35.35
CA LEU A 82 14.39 8.47 -35.37
C LEU A 82 14.61 7.31 -34.43
N ARG A 83 15.81 6.74 -34.38
CA ARG A 83 16.15 5.67 -33.42
C ARG A 83 16.08 6.15 -31.97
N LEU A 84 16.54 7.36 -31.71
CA LEU A 84 16.46 7.94 -30.36
C LEU A 84 15.01 8.13 -29.93
N VAL A 85 14.17 8.73 -30.78
CA VAL A 85 12.73 8.88 -30.48
C VAL A 85 12.07 7.52 -30.25
N LEU A 86 12.35 6.55 -31.13
CA LEU A 86 11.80 5.20 -30.97
C LEU A 86 12.24 4.55 -29.65
N SER A 87 13.52 4.67 -29.27
CA SER A 87 14.02 4.10 -28.01
C SER A 87 13.38 4.77 -26.79
N VAL A 88 13.17 6.09 -26.82
CA VAL A 88 12.48 6.82 -25.74
C VAL A 88 11.02 6.37 -25.62
N VAL A 89 10.31 6.25 -26.75
CA VAL A 89 8.91 5.79 -26.76
C VAL A 89 8.81 4.36 -26.20
N LEU A 90 9.70 3.46 -26.61
CA LEU A 90 9.73 2.09 -26.08
C LEU A 90 10.05 2.05 -24.58
N ALA A 91 11.00 2.87 -24.14
CA ALA A 91 11.37 2.94 -22.72
C ALA A 91 10.21 3.49 -21.85
N LEU A 92 9.54 4.55 -22.31
CA LEU A 92 8.38 5.11 -21.62
C LEU A 92 7.21 4.11 -21.57
N ASN A 93 6.96 3.40 -22.66
CA ASN A 93 5.92 2.40 -22.71
C ASN A 93 6.21 1.22 -21.77
N ALA A 94 7.47 0.77 -21.69
CA ALA A 94 7.89 -0.26 -20.74
C ALA A 94 7.76 0.23 -19.27
N ALA A 95 8.16 1.46 -18.98
CA ALA A 95 8.02 2.06 -17.65
C ALA A 95 6.56 2.17 -17.23
N ASN A 96 5.66 2.60 -18.10
CA ASN A 96 4.23 2.69 -17.83
C ASN A 96 3.60 1.32 -17.54
N ARG A 97 3.99 0.27 -18.30
CA ARG A 97 3.50 -1.09 -18.07
C ARG A 97 3.92 -1.60 -16.70
N ASN A 98 5.17 -1.42 -16.31
CA ASN A 98 5.67 -1.84 -15.01
C ASN A 98 4.97 -1.07 -13.87
N SER A 99 4.74 0.22 -14.03
CA SER A 99 4.02 1.03 -13.05
C SER A 99 2.58 0.55 -12.85
N ALA A 100 1.85 0.22 -13.94
CA ALA A 100 0.49 -0.32 -13.86
C ALA A 100 0.44 -1.67 -13.13
N GLN A 101 1.40 -2.57 -13.37
CA GLN A 101 1.49 -3.86 -12.70
C GLN A 101 1.78 -3.71 -11.20
N VAL A 102 2.68 -2.81 -10.81
CA VAL A 102 2.97 -2.50 -9.40
C VAL A 102 1.73 -1.93 -8.71
N ALA A 103 1.04 -1.00 -9.37
CA ALA A 103 -0.20 -0.43 -8.85
C ALA A 103 -1.29 -1.50 -8.66
N ALA A 104 -1.49 -2.39 -9.65
CA ALA A 104 -2.46 -3.49 -9.57
C ALA A 104 -2.12 -4.46 -8.43
N THR A 105 -0.84 -4.78 -8.23
CA THR A 105 -0.39 -5.63 -7.13
C THR A 105 -0.65 -4.96 -5.78
N GLY A 106 -0.33 -3.67 -5.64
CA GLY A 106 -0.61 -2.89 -4.43
C GLY A 106 -2.11 -2.81 -4.13
N GLN A 107 -2.94 -2.58 -5.16
CA GLN A 107 -4.39 -2.62 -5.02
C GLN A 107 -4.90 -4.00 -4.62
N ALA A 108 -4.41 -5.07 -5.21
CA ALA A 108 -4.80 -6.44 -4.85
C ALA A 108 -4.49 -6.73 -3.37
N LEU A 109 -3.31 -6.34 -2.89
CA LEU A 109 -2.93 -6.49 -1.48
C LEU A 109 -3.87 -5.68 -0.56
N MET A 110 -4.10 -4.41 -0.88
CA MET A 110 -4.99 -3.55 -0.08
C MET A 110 -6.42 -4.10 -0.06
N GLN A 111 -6.93 -4.56 -1.20
CA GLN A 111 -8.28 -5.12 -1.29
C GLN A 111 -8.41 -6.46 -0.56
N SER A 112 -7.36 -7.28 -0.51
CA SER A 112 -7.38 -8.51 0.28
C SER A 112 -7.53 -8.24 1.77
N GLN A 113 -6.83 -7.23 2.30
CA GLN A 113 -6.95 -6.81 3.70
C GLN A 113 -8.33 -6.19 3.99
N ARG A 114 -8.82 -5.34 3.09
CA ARG A 114 -10.15 -4.74 3.19
C ARG A 114 -11.25 -5.81 3.18
N LEU A 115 -11.11 -6.80 2.30
CA LEU A 115 -12.03 -7.94 2.21
C LEU A 115 -12.08 -8.72 3.52
N GLY A 116 -10.93 -9.05 4.11
CA GLY A 116 -10.85 -9.75 5.39
C GLY A 116 -11.58 -9.00 6.51
N LYS A 117 -11.35 -7.70 6.62
CA LYS A 117 -12.06 -6.84 7.58
C LYS A 117 -13.58 -6.80 7.30
N ALA A 118 -13.97 -6.57 6.05
CA ALA A 118 -15.38 -6.45 5.67
C ALA A 118 -16.14 -7.76 5.89
N VAL A 119 -15.55 -8.91 5.57
CA VAL A 119 -16.14 -10.22 5.85
C VAL A 119 -16.34 -10.43 7.35
N SER A 120 -15.35 -10.12 8.19
CA SER A 120 -15.46 -10.24 9.64
C SER A 120 -16.61 -9.38 10.19
N GLN A 121 -16.78 -8.17 9.69
CA GLN A 121 -17.88 -7.29 10.08
C GLN A 121 -19.24 -7.74 9.54
N ALA A 122 -19.28 -8.30 8.34
CA ALA A 122 -20.49 -8.87 7.75
C ALA A 122 -21.00 -10.08 8.56
N LEU A 123 -20.09 -10.93 9.02
CA LEU A 123 -20.42 -12.11 9.84
C LEU A 123 -21.06 -11.75 11.19
N VAL A 124 -20.71 -10.60 11.78
CA VAL A 124 -21.39 -10.08 13.00
C VAL A 124 -22.63 -9.24 12.68
N GLY A 125 -23.07 -9.23 11.43
CA GLY A 125 -24.31 -8.60 11.00
C GLY A 125 -24.25 -7.09 10.83
N THR A 126 -23.06 -6.53 10.48
CA THR A 126 -22.91 -5.12 10.14
C THR A 126 -23.35 -4.88 8.71
N ALA A 127 -24.51 -4.24 8.52
CA ALA A 127 -25.15 -4.07 7.21
C ALA A 127 -24.26 -3.34 6.18
N GLN A 128 -23.48 -2.33 6.62
CA GLN A 128 -22.59 -1.53 5.76
C GLN A 128 -21.41 -2.34 5.19
N SER A 129 -21.08 -3.47 5.79
CA SER A 129 -19.93 -4.27 5.35
C SER A 129 -20.21 -5.12 4.10
N PHE A 130 -21.47 -5.45 3.80
CA PHE A 130 -21.80 -6.28 2.63
C PHE A 130 -21.44 -5.64 1.29
N PRO A 131 -21.72 -4.35 1.03
CA PRO A 131 -21.24 -3.68 -0.17
C PRO A 131 -19.70 -3.68 -0.26
N GLU A 132 -19.00 -3.50 0.88
CA GLU A 132 -17.52 -3.54 0.91
C GLU A 132 -16.97 -4.92 0.59
N VAL A 133 -17.61 -6.01 1.07
CA VAL A 133 -17.25 -7.38 0.70
C VAL A 133 -17.35 -7.57 -0.81
N LYS A 134 -18.47 -7.14 -1.42
CA LYS A 134 -18.69 -7.24 -2.85
C LYS A 134 -17.65 -6.49 -3.64
N GLU A 135 -17.46 -5.21 -3.35
CA GLU A 135 -16.50 -4.34 -4.04
C GLU A 135 -15.06 -4.89 -3.93
N SER A 136 -14.65 -5.26 -2.71
CA SER A 136 -13.29 -5.70 -2.46
C SER A 136 -12.96 -7.00 -3.19
N VAL A 137 -13.88 -7.97 -3.21
CA VAL A 137 -13.64 -9.23 -3.89
C VAL A 137 -13.65 -9.08 -5.42
N GLU A 138 -14.51 -8.22 -5.97
CA GLU A 138 -14.55 -7.91 -7.40
C GLU A 138 -13.27 -7.22 -7.89
N VAL A 139 -12.80 -6.22 -7.15
CA VAL A 139 -11.56 -5.49 -7.50
C VAL A 139 -10.34 -6.40 -7.34
N LEU A 140 -10.28 -7.20 -6.26
CA LEU A 140 -9.21 -8.18 -6.06
C LEU A 140 -9.15 -9.17 -7.23
N GLY A 141 -10.28 -9.76 -7.60
CA GLY A 141 -10.37 -10.72 -8.69
C GLY A 141 -9.97 -10.12 -10.04
N ARG A 142 -10.42 -8.90 -10.34
CA ARG A 142 -10.05 -8.17 -11.55
C ARG A 142 -8.55 -7.95 -11.64
N ASN A 143 -7.93 -7.40 -10.59
CA ASN A 143 -6.51 -7.09 -10.58
C ASN A 143 -5.64 -8.34 -10.75
N VAL A 144 -5.96 -9.44 -10.06
CA VAL A 144 -5.19 -10.68 -10.17
C VAL A 144 -5.34 -11.31 -11.56
N ARG A 145 -6.54 -11.29 -12.16
CA ARG A 145 -6.77 -11.76 -13.52
C ARG A 145 -6.09 -10.87 -14.57
N ALA A 146 -6.10 -9.55 -14.36
CA ALA A 146 -5.39 -8.62 -15.24
C ALA A 146 -3.87 -8.81 -15.17
N LEU A 147 -3.31 -9.07 -13.99
CA LEU A 147 -1.90 -9.44 -13.86
C LEU A 147 -1.56 -10.75 -14.56
N LYS A 148 -2.47 -11.74 -14.56
CA LYS A 148 -2.26 -13.03 -15.25
C LYS A 148 -2.36 -12.93 -16.76
N ASN A 149 -3.45 -12.35 -17.25
CA ASN A 149 -3.84 -12.41 -18.66
C ASN A 149 -3.58 -11.11 -19.42
N GLY A 150 -3.38 -10.01 -18.72
CA GLY A 150 -3.43 -8.67 -19.26
C GLY A 150 -4.87 -8.17 -19.46
N ASP A 151 -5.05 -6.86 -19.46
CA ASP A 151 -6.27 -6.17 -19.89
C ASP A 151 -5.90 -4.87 -20.62
N SER A 152 -6.89 -3.97 -20.83
CA SER A 152 -6.66 -2.68 -21.52
C SER A 152 -5.67 -1.78 -20.81
N ASP A 153 -5.62 -1.86 -19.47
CA ASP A 153 -4.89 -0.92 -18.61
C ASP A 153 -3.63 -1.55 -18.01
N ILE A 154 -3.65 -2.86 -17.83
CA ILE A 154 -2.59 -3.63 -17.16
C ILE A 154 -2.07 -4.69 -18.11
N ALA A 155 -0.80 -4.60 -18.51
CA ALA A 155 -0.17 -5.67 -19.28
C ALA A 155 0.01 -6.92 -18.42
N ALA A 156 -0.06 -8.10 -19.03
CA ALA A 156 0.22 -9.36 -18.34
C ALA A 156 1.61 -9.31 -17.66
N ALA A 157 1.71 -9.93 -16.50
CA ALA A 157 2.96 -10.00 -15.76
C ALA A 157 4.02 -10.81 -16.55
N PRO A 158 5.32 -10.52 -16.37
CA PRO A 158 6.40 -11.27 -17.01
C PRO A 158 6.34 -12.77 -16.70
N ASP A 159 6.83 -13.60 -17.60
CA ASP A 159 6.82 -15.08 -17.49
C ASP A 159 7.41 -15.59 -16.16
N ALA A 160 8.45 -14.92 -15.65
CA ALA A 160 9.06 -15.26 -14.36
C ALA A 160 8.09 -15.16 -13.17
N VAL A 161 7.01 -14.40 -13.28
CA VAL A 161 6.01 -14.19 -12.22
C VAL A 161 4.73 -15.00 -12.48
N GLN A 162 4.51 -15.45 -13.73
CA GLN A 162 3.30 -16.15 -14.14
C GLN A 162 3.02 -17.42 -13.34
N GLU A 163 4.05 -18.19 -13.00
CA GLU A 163 3.93 -19.41 -12.18
C GLU A 163 3.44 -19.08 -10.77
N ALA A 164 3.90 -17.97 -10.19
CA ALA A 164 3.49 -17.52 -8.86
C ALA A 164 2.04 -17.01 -8.82
N LEU A 165 1.45 -16.62 -9.96
CA LEU A 165 0.07 -16.15 -10.05
C LEU A 165 -0.95 -17.27 -10.08
N GLU A 166 -0.59 -18.52 -10.47
CA GLU A 166 -1.50 -19.65 -10.50
C GLU A 166 -2.15 -19.95 -9.12
N PRO A 167 -1.40 -20.11 -8.04
CA PRO A 167 -1.97 -20.31 -6.72
C PRO A 167 -2.82 -19.12 -6.26
N LEU A 168 -2.47 -17.89 -6.65
CA LEU A 168 -3.25 -16.70 -6.32
C LEU A 168 -4.62 -16.69 -7.00
N LEU A 169 -4.72 -17.11 -8.25
CA LEU A 169 -6.00 -17.26 -8.95
C LEU A 169 -6.92 -18.23 -8.22
N SER A 170 -6.41 -19.40 -7.83
CA SER A 170 -7.15 -20.39 -7.07
C SER A 170 -7.64 -19.83 -5.72
N LEU A 171 -6.82 -19.02 -5.02
CA LEU A 171 -7.23 -18.35 -3.79
C LEU A 171 -8.30 -17.29 -4.03
N VAL A 172 -8.20 -16.53 -5.11
CA VAL A 172 -9.22 -15.54 -5.51
C VAL A 172 -10.55 -16.21 -5.80
N GLU A 173 -10.58 -17.30 -6.55
CA GLU A 173 -11.82 -18.07 -6.83
C GLU A 173 -12.47 -18.57 -5.54
N ARG A 174 -11.67 -19.05 -4.60
CA ARG A 174 -12.18 -19.46 -3.28
C ARG A 174 -12.71 -18.26 -2.48
N ALA A 175 -12.04 -17.12 -2.53
CA ALA A 175 -12.50 -15.90 -1.88
C ALA A 175 -13.81 -15.40 -2.50
N GLU A 176 -13.95 -15.42 -3.83
CA GLU A 176 -15.18 -15.08 -4.54
C GLU A 176 -16.35 -15.98 -4.13
N LYS A 177 -16.12 -17.30 -4.11
CA LYS A 177 -17.13 -18.27 -3.68
C LYS A 177 -17.56 -18.05 -2.22
N SER A 178 -16.59 -17.89 -1.32
CA SER A 178 -16.87 -17.66 0.11
C SER A 178 -17.59 -16.33 0.35
N SER A 179 -17.15 -15.27 -0.33
CA SER A 179 -17.81 -13.97 -0.27
C SER A 179 -19.24 -14.02 -0.81
N GLY A 180 -19.46 -14.77 -1.90
CA GLY A 180 -20.80 -15.01 -2.44
C GLY A 180 -21.72 -15.72 -1.43
N GLN A 181 -21.22 -16.65 -0.65
CA GLN A 181 -21.99 -17.32 0.42
C GLN A 181 -22.35 -16.33 1.54
N VAL A 182 -21.43 -15.48 1.96
CA VAL A 182 -21.68 -14.43 2.97
C VAL A 182 -22.74 -13.44 2.47
N LEU A 183 -22.62 -13.00 1.21
CA LEU A 183 -23.58 -12.07 0.60
C LEU A 183 -24.98 -12.70 0.46
N ALA A 184 -25.07 -13.98 0.11
CA ALA A 184 -26.34 -14.70 0.05
C ALA A 184 -27.06 -14.77 1.42
N GLN A 185 -26.30 -14.75 2.51
CA GLN A 185 -26.82 -14.79 3.88
C GLN A 185 -26.99 -13.41 4.51
N GLN A 186 -26.83 -12.34 3.75
CA GLN A 186 -26.86 -10.95 4.25
C GLN A 186 -28.06 -10.68 5.17
N LYS A 187 -29.28 -11.02 4.73
CA LYS A 187 -30.50 -10.79 5.50
C LYS A 187 -30.47 -11.47 6.86
N THR A 188 -30.09 -12.75 6.87
CA THR A 188 -30.04 -13.56 8.10
C THR A 188 -28.98 -13.02 9.06
N LEU A 189 -27.76 -12.74 8.55
CA LEU A 189 -26.67 -12.21 9.35
C LEU A 189 -27.02 -10.84 9.95
N THR A 190 -27.64 -9.97 9.19
CA THR A 190 -28.09 -8.66 9.68
C THR A 190 -29.12 -8.81 10.80
N GLN A 191 -30.12 -9.69 10.63
CA GLN A 191 -31.12 -9.94 11.66
C GLN A 191 -30.53 -10.50 12.95
N VAL A 192 -29.59 -11.47 12.83
CA VAL A 192 -28.87 -12.00 13.98
C VAL A 192 -28.05 -10.94 14.67
N GLY A 193 -27.35 -10.10 13.93
CA GLY A 193 -26.59 -8.98 14.47
C GLY A 193 -27.47 -7.94 15.20
N GLU A 194 -28.65 -7.65 14.69
CA GLU A 194 -29.63 -6.79 15.35
C GLU A 194 -30.16 -7.42 16.64
N ALA A 195 -30.49 -8.71 16.61
CA ALA A 195 -30.93 -9.44 17.80
C ALA A 195 -29.84 -9.45 18.90
N LEU A 196 -28.59 -9.71 18.54
CA LEU A 196 -27.48 -9.67 19.50
C LEU A 196 -27.29 -8.28 20.12
N ARG A 197 -27.39 -7.23 19.31
CA ARG A 197 -27.33 -5.85 19.81
C ARG A 197 -28.51 -5.51 20.73
N ALA A 198 -29.70 -6.01 20.43
CA ALA A 198 -30.87 -5.85 21.29
C ALA A 198 -30.68 -6.57 22.64
N ILE A 199 -30.19 -7.83 22.62
CA ILE A 199 -29.88 -8.59 23.84
C ILE A 199 -28.84 -7.83 24.69
N ASN A 200 -27.76 -7.36 24.10
CA ASN A 200 -26.74 -6.62 24.83
C ASN A 200 -27.31 -5.34 25.49
N ARG A 201 -28.13 -4.58 24.79
CA ARG A 201 -28.79 -3.40 25.38
C ARG A 201 -29.69 -3.78 26.53
N GLN A 202 -30.55 -4.78 26.34
CA GLN A 202 -31.46 -5.25 27.40
C GLN A 202 -30.70 -5.78 28.61
N SER A 203 -29.58 -6.45 28.40
CA SER A 203 -28.71 -6.92 29.51
C SER A 203 -28.11 -5.75 30.31
N SER A 204 -27.69 -4.66 29.62
CA SER A 204 -27.21 -3.46 30.28
C SER A 204 -28.32 -2.75 31.07
N ASP A 205 -29.52 -2.64 30.49
CA ASP A 205 -30.67 -2.02 31.14
C ASP A 205 -31.11 -2.84 32.37
N LEU A 206 -31.06 -4.18 32.30
CA LEU A 206 -31.35 -5.05 33.41
C LEU A 206 -30.32 -4.88 34.55
N LEU A 207 -29.05 -4.75 34.22
CA LEU A 207 -27.99 -4.52 35.20
C LEU A 207 -28.21 -3.20 35.93
N GLU A 208 -28.45 -2.11 35.18
CA GLU A 208 -28.74 -0.78 35.75
C GLU A 208 -30.00 -0.80 36.66
N THR A 209 -31.04 -1.50 36.19
CA THR A 209 -32.27 -1.67 36.99
C THR A 209 -31.97 -2.44 38.29
N ALA A 210 -31.22 -3.51 38.22
CA ALA A 210 -30.83 -4.32 39.40
C ALA A 210 -29.96 -3.53 40.38
N GLU A 211 -29.02 -2.74 39.91
CA GLU A 211 -28.24 -1.82 40.75
C GLU A 211 -29.09 -0.74 41.39
N THR A 212 -30.07 -0.16 40.65
CA THR A 212 -31.02 0.79 41.22
C THR A 212 -31.89 0.18 42.30
N VAL A 213 -32.41 -1.03 42.08
CA VAL A 213 -33.19 -1.76 43.09
C VAL A 213 -32.35 -2.07 44.31
N ASN A 214 -31.09 -2.50 44.12
CA ASN A 214 -30.19 -2.76 45.22
C ASN A 214 -29.92 -1.51 46.08
N SER A 215 -29.67 -0.38 45.44
CA SER A 215 -29.45 0.91 46.11
C SER A 215 -30.67 1.36 46.92
N LEU A 216 -31.87 1.25 46.33
CA LEU A 216 -33.13 1.55 47.02
C LEU A 216 -33.38 0.62 48.21
N LYS A 217 -33.11 -0.66 48.08
CA LYS A 217 -33.24 -1.64 49.18
C LYS A 217 -32.25 -1.35 50.30
N LEU A 218 -31.02 -0.95 49.99
CA LEU A 218 -30.08 -0.48 51.01
C LEU A 218 -30.57 0.75 51.76
N GLN A 219 -31.18 1.72 51.07
CA GLN A 219 -31.76 2.91 51.71
C GLN A 219 -32.94 2.57 52.61
N GLN A 220 -33.69 1.53 52.29
CA GLN A 220 -34.86 1.08 53.05
C GLN A 220 -34.46 0.14 54.24
N ASN A 221 -33.18 -0.04 54.54
CA ASN A 221 -32.65 -0.98 55.52
C ASN A 221 -33.18 -2.42 55.34
N ALA A 222 -33.27 -2.87 54.08
CA ALA A 222 -33.71 -4.22 53.76
C ALA A 222 -32.77 -5.29 54.36
N GLY A 223 -33.36 -6.43 54.75
CA GLY A 223 -32.62 -7.52 55.36
C GLY A 223 -31.60 -8.16 54.44
N ALA A 224 -30.54 -8.76 54.99
CA ALA A 224 -29.43 -9.38 54.22
C ALA A 224 -29.90 -10.43 53.18
N ALA A 225 -31.01 -11.12 53.43
CA ALA A 225 -31.61 -12.09 52.53
C ALA A 225 -32.15 -11.45 51.22
N GLU A 226 -32.77 -10.27 51.33
CA GLU A 226 -33.31 -9.54 50.16
C GLU A 226 -32.18 -8.93 49.31
N LEU A 227 -31.13 -8.41 49.94
CA LEU A 227 -29.92 -7.92 49.24
C LEU A 227 -29.19 -9.05 48.51
N SER A 228 -29.12 -10.24 49.11
CA SER A 228 -28.53 -11.41 48.44
C SER A 228 -29.35 -11.88 47.24
N ALA A 229 -30.68 -11.75 47.26
CA ALA A 229 -31.53 -12.08 46.12
C ALA A 229 -31.33 -11.12 44.94
N VAL A 230 -31.18 -9.81 45.20
CA VAL A 230 -30.86 -8.83 44.16
C VAL A 230 -29.45 -9.02 43.62
N GLY A 231 -28.48 -9.32 44.45
CA GLY A 231 -27.10 -9.62 44.04
C GLY A 231 -26.98 -10.82 43.11
N LYS A 232 -27.83 -11.84 43.25
CA LYS A 232 -27.88 -12.99 42.35
C LYS A 232 -28.45 -12.68 40.95
N LEU A 233 -29.18 -11.59 40.78
CA LEU A 233 -29.69 -11.13 39.47
C LEU A 233 -28.63 -10.39 38.68
N VAL A 234 -27.55 -9.94 39.31
CA VAL A 234 -26.48 -9.15 38.70
C VAL A 234 -25.30 -10.02 38.26
N MET A 235 -25.21 -11.24 38.78
CA MET A 235 -24.21 -12.25 38.39
C MET A 235 -24.71 -13.08 37.21
#